data_c2bff4e2c267d0ece71a51b5b061ab30
#
_entry.id   c2bff4e2c267d0ece71a51b5b061ab30
#
_cell.length_a   1.000
_cell.length_b   1.000
_cell.length_c   1.000
_cell.angle_alpha   90.00
_cell.angle_beta   90.00
_cell.angle_gamma   90.00
#
_symmetry.space_group_name_H-M   'P 1'
#
loop_
_entity.id
_entity.type
_entity.pdbx_description
1 polymer ?
#
loop_
_entity_poly.entity_id
_entity_poly.type
_entity_poly.pdbx_seq_one_letter_code
_entity_poly.pdbx_strand_id
1 'polypeptide(L)'
;DPGVGKTAIAEGLAKRIVEGDVPEVLARSTIYALDMGALLAGTRYRGDFEERLKAVVSELENQQGAILFIDEIHTVIGAGATSGGAMDASNLLKPALASGNLRCIGSTTYKEFRNYFEKDRALVRRFQKIDVNEPNIEDSVKILRGLKTNYERHHKVRYTDEAIRAAVELSAKYINDRKLPDKAIDVIDEVGASRMLLPEHKRRKTVTLRDVEEIVAKIARIPPKSVSADDKETLRNLERDLKSMVFGQDQAIEALAAAIKLARAGLREAEKPIGNYLFSGPTGVGKTEVARQLAATMGIELIRFDMSEYMERHSVSRLIGAPPGYVGFDQGGLLTDAIDQHPHAVLLLDEIEKAHQDLFNILLQVMDHGKLTDHNGKSVDFRNVILIMTTNAGASDLAKEAIGFGRETRAGEDEDAIKRLFTPEFRNRLDATIAFAGLTPEIVGRVVEKFVMQLEAQLADRNVTIELSSAAKEWLAERGYDKLYGARPLARVIQEHIKKPLAEELLFGKLVKGGSVKVTMKDGKLDFEIIEAQLPALPKPDEDGDGGLDREEIEA
;
A
#
# COMPACT_ATOMS: atom_id res chain seq x y z
N ASP A 1 -2.39 -19.75 -13.86
CA ASP A 1 -1.97 -19.04 -12.63
C ASP A 1 -2.54 -19.71 -11.37
N PRO A 2 -1.97 -19.50 -10.17
CA PRO A 2 -2.60 -19.93 -8.93
C PRO A 2 -3.91 -19.19 -8.69
N GLY A 3 -4.90 -19.84 -8.03
CA GLY A 3 -6.16 -19.21 -7.64
C GLY A 3 -7.20 -19.01 -8.74
N VAL A 4 -6.99 -19.53 -9.96
CA VAL A 4 -7.97 -19.42 -11.07
C VAL A 4 -8.98 -20.56 -11.12
N GLY A 5 -8.96 -21.50 -10.17
CA GLY A 5 -9.92 -22.61 -10.07
C GLY A 5 -9.56 -23.89 -10.82
N LYS A 6 -8.26 -24.17 -11.05
CA LYS A 6 -7.81 -25.40 -11.75
C LYS A 6 -8.32 -26.70 -11.12
N THR A 7 -8.18 -26.85 -9.81
CA THR A 7 -8.65 -28.00 -9.02
C THR A 7 -10.15 -28.12 -9.07
N ALA A 8 -10.87 -27.00 -8.94
CA ALA A 8 -12.34 -26.95 -9.02
C ALA A 8 -12.91 -27.42 -10.36
N ILE A 9 -12.16 -27.31 -11.47
CA ILE A 9 -12.57 -27.84 -12.78
C ILE A 9 -12.62 -29.37 -12.74
N ALA A 10 -11.63 -30.02 -12.14
CA ALA A 10 -11.61 -31.48 -12.01
C ALA A 10 -12.71 -32.00 -11.09
N GLU A 11 -12.94 -31.32 -9.96
CA GLU A 11 -14.04 -31.61 -9.02
C GLU A 11 -15.40 -31.38 -9.69
N GLY A 12 -15.55 -30.30 -10.45
CA GLY A 12 -16.76 -29.98 -11.20
C GLY A 12 -17.04 -31.05 -12.27
N LEU A 13 -16.01 -31.55 -12.96
CA LEU A 13 -16.16 -32.64 -13.90
C LEU A 13 -16.62 -33.93 -13.20
N ALA A 14 -16.03 -34.25 -12.05
CA ALA A 14 -16.44 -35.41 -11.25
C ALA A 14 -17.92 -35.32 -10.83
N LYS A 15 -18.36 -34.14 -10.39
CA LYS A 15 -19.76 -33.89 -10.05
C LYS A 15 -20.70 -34.10 -11.25
N ARG A 16 -20.36 -33.55 -12.42
CA ARG A 16 -21.16 -33.73 -13.65
C ARG A 16 -21.22 -35.18 -14.10
N ILE A 17 -20.15 -35.97 -13.93
CA ILE A 17 -20.17 -37.42 -14.19
C ILE A 17 -21.19 -38.09 -13.29
N VAL A 18 -21.19 -37.79 -12.00
CA VAL A 18 -22.14 -38.39 -11.04
C VAL A 18 -23.60 -37.97 -11.33
N GLU A 19 -23.81 -36.72 -11.76
CA GLU A 19 -25.12 -36.19 -12.13
C GLU A 19 -25.60 -36.69 -13.52
N GLY A 20 -24.71 -37.35 -14.30
CA GLY A 20 -25.02 -37.84 -15.64
C GLY A 20 -25.05 -36.75 -16.72
N ASP A 21 -24.57 -35.53 -16.41
CA ASP A 21 -24.49 -34.38 -17.33
C ASP A 21 -23.16 -34.34 -18.06
N VAL A 22 -22.81 -35.43 -18.71
CA VAL A 22 -21.59 -35.61 -19.50
C VAL A 22 -21.85 -36.45 -20.75
N PRO A 23 -20.99 -36.31 -21.79
CA PRO A 23 -21.06 -37.20 -22.95
C PRO A 23 -20.98 -38.69 -22.55
N GLU A 24 -21.63 -39.54 -23.34
CA GLU A 24 -21.73 -40.99 -23.09
C GLU A 24 -20.37 -41.68 -22.82
N VAL A 25 -19.32 -41.19 -23.46
CA VAL A 25 -17.93 -41.69 -23.29
C VAL A 25 -17.41 -41.50 -21.87
N LEU A 26 -17.92 -40.53 -21.12
CA LEU A 26 -17.52 -40.21 -19.75
C LEU A 26 -18.55 -40.67 -18.69
N ALA A 27 -19.73 -41.12 -19.12
CA ALA A 27 -20.83 -41.44 -18.20
C ALA A 27 -20.50 -42.56 -17.19
N ARG A 28 -19.52 -43.41 -17.49
CA ARG A 28 -19.05 -44.50 -16.62
C ARG A 28 -17.66 -44.25 -16.06
N SER A 29 -17.14 -43.03 -16.20
CA SER A 29 -15.80 -42.71 -15.69
C SER A 29 -15.84 -42.35 -14.21
N THR A 30 -14.73 -42.63 -13.51
CA THR A 30 -14.52 -42.21 -12.11
C THR A 30 -13.20 -41.46 -12.03
N ILE A 31 -13.22 -40.28 -11.40
CA ILE A 31 -12.00 -39.48 -11.18
C ILE A 31 -11.41 -39.83 -9.82
N TYR A 32 -10.17 -40.27 -9.83
CA TYR A 32 -9.37 -40.57 -8.65
C TYR A 32 -8.34 -39.47 -8.43
N ALA A 33 -8.47 -38.74 -7.30
CA ALA A 33 -7.49 -37.72 -6.92
C ALA A 33 -6.31 -38.37 -6.19
N LEU A 34 -5.09 -38.16 -6.71
CA LEU A 34 -3.87 -38.65 -6.10
C LEU A 34 -3.43 -37.72 -4.97
N ASP A 35 -3.40 -38.25 -3.75
CA ASP A 35 -2.84 -37.53 -2.59
C ASP A 35 -1.33 -37.84 -2.50
N MET A 36 -0.52 -36.86 -2.92
CA MET A 36 0.93 -36.94 -2.87
C MET A 36 1.47 -36.99 -1.44
N GLY A 37 0.80 -36.31 -0.51
CA GLY A 37 1.17 -36.32 0.91
C GLY A 37 1.02 -37.72 1.52
N ALA A 38 -0.09 -38.40 1.24
CA ALA A 38 -0.35 -39.75 1.68
C ALA A 38 0.67 -40.76 1.06
N LEU A 39 1.05 -40.59 -0.21
CA LEU A 39 2.05 -41.42 -0.85
C LEU A 39 3.44 -41.29 -0.23
N LEU A 40 3.82 -40.09 0.16
CA LEU A 40 5.10 -39.78 0.79
C LEU A 40 5.15 -40.13 2.27
N ALA A 41 4.00 -40.17 2.96
CA ALA A 41 3.93 -40.45 4.37
C ALA A 41 4.49 -41.82 4.73
N GLY A 42 5.48 -41.83 5.64
CA GLY A 42 6.11 -43.06 6.13
C GLY A 42 7.09 -43.74 5.14
N THR A 43 7.39 -43.16 3.99
CA THR A 43 8.45 -43.62 3.11
C THR A 43 9.82 -43.18 3.63
N ARG A 44 10.70 -44.13 3.92
CA ARG A 44 12.09 -43.86 4.33
C ARG A 44 13.07 -43.90 3.17
N TYR A 45 12.72 -44.63 2.14
CA TYR A 45 13.57 -44.87 0.96
C TYR A 45 12.80 -44.53 -0.32
N ARG A 46 13.55 -44.16 -1.34
CA ARG A 46 13.03 -43.88 -2.69
C ARG A 46 12.21 -45.02 -3.28
N GLY A 47 12.64 -46.24 -3.07
CA GLY A 47 11.97 -47.46 -3.56
C GLY A 47 10.53 -47.62 -3.05
N ASP A 48 10.27 -47.24 -1.80
CA ASP A 48 8.94 -47.37 -1.19
C ASP A 48 7.90 -46.50 -1.88
N PHE A 49 8.28 -45.26 -2.25
CA PHE A 49 7.43 -44.35 -3.01
C PHE A 49 7.16 -44.84 -4.43
N GLU A 50 8.22 -45.27 -5.12
CA GLU A 50 8.12 -45.78 -6.49
C GLU A 50 7.22 -47.03 -6.54
N GLU A 51 7.35 -47.96 -5.57
CA GLU A 51 6.52 -49.15 -5.46
C GLU A 51 5.04 -48.79 -5.21
N ARG A 52 4.76 -47.85 -4.29
CA ARG A 52 3.38 -47.41 -4.01
C ARG A 52 2.75 -46.74 -5.23
N LEU A 53 3.46 -45.83 -5.89
CA LEU A 53 2.95 -45.15 -7.08
C LEU A 53 2.70 -46.16 -8.21
N LYS A 54 3.60 -47.10 -8.40
CA LYS A 54 3.44 -48.17 -9.39
C LYS A 54 2.24 -49.08 -9.11
N ALA A 55 1.99 -49.39 -7.82
CA ALA A 55 0.82 -50.16 -7.42
C ALA A 55 -0.48 -49.43 -7.73
N VAL A 56 -0.55 -48.12 -7.41
CA VAL A 56 -1.71 -47.27 -7.72
C VAL A 56 -1.96 -47.19 -9.23
N VAL A 57 -0.91 -46.95 -10.02
CA VAL A 57 -1.01 -46.88 -11.49
C VAL A 57 -1.52 -48.19 -12.06
N SER A 58 -0.96 -49.32 -11.62
CA SER A 58 -1.36 -50.67 -12.09
C SER A 58 -2.80 -51.02 -11.71
N GLU A 59 -3.27 -50.61 -10.55
CA GLU A 59 -4.67 -50.80 -10.15
C GLU A 59 -5.62 -49.97 -11.01
N LEU A 60 -5.27 -48.71 -11.30
CA LEU A 60 -6.08 -47.81 -12.14
C LEU A 60 -6.11 -48.26 -13.61
N GLU A 61 -5.00 -48.85 -14.16
CA GLU A 61 -4.98 -49.44 -15.50
C GLU A 61 -5.97 -50.59 -15.67
N ASN A 62 -6.24 -51.31 -14.58
CA ASN A 62 -7.20 -52.43 -14.58
C ASN A 62 -8.65 -51.98 -14.38
N GLN A 63 -8.87 -50.70 -14.01
CA GLN A 63 -10.23 -50.15 -13.80
C GLN A 63 -10.74 -49.45 -15.05
N GLN A 64 -11.78 -50.00 -15.65
CA GLN A 64 -12.39 -49.41 -16.83
C GLN A 64 -13.01 -48.04 -16.53
N GLY A 65 -12.57 -47.01 -17.27
CA GLY A 65 -13.10 -45.64 -17.10
C GLY A 65 -12.40 -44.85 -15.99
N ALA A 66 -11.34 -45.35 -15.38
CA ALA A 66 -10.56 -44.59 -14.40
C ALA A 66 -9.88 -43.37 -15.03
N ILE A 67 -9.95 -42.24 -14.35
CA ILE A 67 -9.24 -41.01 -14.69
C ILE A 67 -8.44 -40.58 -13.44
N LEU A 68 -7.13 -40.51 -13.58
CA LEU A 68 -6.25 -40.06 -12.51
C LEU A 68 -6.15 -38.55 -12.53
N PHE A 69 -6.50 -37.87 -11.43
CA PHE A 69 -6.26 -36.44 -11.22
C PHE A 69 -5.06 -36.23 -10.31
N ILE A 70 -4.10 -35.46 -10.77
CA ILE A 70 -2.91 -35.10 -9.99
C ILE A 70 -2.87 -33.58 -9.90
N ASP A 71 -3.14 -33.04 -8.69
CA ASP A 71 -2.94 -31.63 -8.45
C ASP A 71 -1.46 -31.34 -8.29
N GLU A 72 -1.02 -30.18 -8.74
CA GLU A 72 0.40 -29.78 -8.77
C GLU A 72 1.30 -30.88 -9.37
N ILE A 73 0.93 -31.42 -10.53
CA ILE A 73 1.63 -32.57 -11.19
C ILE A 73 3.14 -32.33 -11.36
N HIS A 74 3.60 -31.09 -11.34
CA HIS A 74 5.02 -30.75 -11.36
C HIS A 74 5.79 -31.28 -10.14
N THR A 75 5.12 -31.52 -9.01
CA THR A 75 5.72 -32.15 -7.82
C THR A 75 6.13 -33.59 -8.07
N VAL A 76 5.40 -34.28 -8.93
CA VAL A 76 5.71 -35.65 -9.34
C VAL A 76 6.87 -35.70 -10.34
N ILE A 77 7.00 -34.65 -11.17
CA ILE A 77 7.92 -34.62 -12.31
C ILE A 77 9.25 -33.96 -11.96
N GLY A 78 9.24 -32.99 -11.04
CA GLY A 78 10.38 -32.12 -10.74
C GLY A 78 11.00 -32.27 -9.36
N ALA A 79 10.44 -33.07 -8.49
CA ALA A 79 10.84 -33.18 -7.07
C ALA A 79 12.26 -33.73 -6.84
N GLY A 80 13.14 -33.69 -7.82
CA GLY A 80 14.42 -34.35 -7.77
C GLY A 80 15.65 -33.59 -8.19
N ALA A 81 15.60 -32.27 -8.36
CA ALA A 81 16.74 -31.51 -8.87
C ALA A 81 17.67 -30.90 -7.79
N THR A 82 17.48 -31.18 -6.50
CA THR A 82 18.41 -30.75 -5.45
C THR A 82 19.23 -31.90 -4.92
N SER A 83 20.53 -31.82 -5.20
CA SER A 83 21.66 -32.57 -4.60
C SER A 83 21.36 -33.95 -4.01
N GLY A 84 21.37 -34.99 -4.85
CA GLY A 84 21.50 -36.37 -4.36
C GLY A 84 20.44 -37.38 -4.74
N GLY A 85 19.75 -37.24 -5.86
CA GLY A 85 18.87 -38.30 -6.37
C GLY A 85 17.41 -37.89 -6.52
N ALA A 86 17.14 -37.36 -7.68
CA ALA A 86 15.80 -36.94 -8.08
C ALA A 86 14.82 -38.09 -8.10
N MET A 87 13.69 -37.96 -7.41
CA MET A 87 12.50 -38.79 -7.63
C MET A 87 11.89 -38.42 -8.99
N ASP A 88 12.29 -39.07 -10.05
CA ASP A 88 11.65 -38.88 -11.35
C ASP A 88 10.50 -39.90 -11.50
N ALA A 89 9.41 -39.64 -10.77
CA ALA A 89 8.19 -40.42 -10.87
C ALA A 89 7.54 -40.34 -12.27
N SER A 90 8.00 -39.42 -13.11
CA SER A 90 7.55 -39.29 -14.50
C SER A 90 7.81 -40.58 -15.30
N ASN A 91 8.90 -41.27 -15.00
CA ASN A 91 9.24 -42.55 -15.69
C ASN A 91 8.25 -43.67 -15.39
N LEU A 92 7.54 -43.62 -14.26
CA LEU A 92 6.49 -44.58 -13.91
C LEU A 92 5.17 -44.29 -14.63
N LEU A 93 4.85 -43.00 -14.84
CA LEU A 93 3.61 -42.58 -15.53
C LEU A 93 3.74 -42.73 -17.07
N LYS A 94 4.93 -42.54 -17.64
CA LYS A 94 5.16 -42.55 -19.09
C LYS A 94 4.66 -43.81 -19.78
N PRO A 95 4.90 -45.05 -19.28
CA PRO A 95 4.40 -46.27 -19.92
C PRO A 95 2.87 -46.35 -19.92
N ALA A 96 2.23 -46.09 -18.79
CA ALA A 96 0.77 -46.14 -18.62
C ALA A 96 0.03 -45.09 -19.48
N LEU A 97 0.60 -43.89 -19.61
CA LEU A 97 0.11 -42.86 -20.50
C LEU A 97 0.34 -43.16 -21.99
N ALA A 98 1.42 -43.88 -22.30
CA ALA A 98 1.75 -44.27 -23.68
C ALA A 98 0.89 -45.42 -24.22
N SER A 99 0.50 -46.37 -23.36
CA SER A 99 -0.42 -47.45 -23.72
C SER A 99 -1.85 -46.98 -23.95
N GLY A 100 -2.21 -45.79 -23.45
CA GLY A 100 -3.58 -45.27 -23.48
C GLY A 100 -4.51 -45.92 -22.45
N ASN A 101 -4.00 -46.79 -21.58
CA ASN A 101 -4.78 -47.51 -20.57
C ASN A 101 -5.13 -46.58 -19.39
N LEU A 102 -4.31 -45.54 -19.15
CA LEU A 102 -4.54 -44.57 -18.10
C LEU A 102 -4.86 -43.19 -18.69
N ARG A 103 -5.99 -42.61 -18.32
CA ARG A 103 -6.31 -41.21 -18.56
C ARG A 103 -5.85 -40.37 -17.36
N CYS A 104 -5.17 -39.28 -17.62
CA CYS A 104 -4.66 -38.42 -16.54
C CYS A 104 -5.01 -36.95 -16.78
N ILE A 105 -5.44 -36.28 -15.72
CA ILE A 105 -5.63 -34.81 -15.65
C ILE A 105 -4.59 -34.30 -14.66
N GLY A 106 -3.71 -33.42 -15.11
CA GLY A 106 -2.72 -32.80 -14.24
C GLY A 106 -2.96 -31.29 -14.15
N SER A 107 -2.94 -30.71 -12.96
CA SER A 107 -2.94 -29.28 -12.80
C SER A 107 -1.53 -28.77 -12.50
N THR A 108 -1.18 -27.59 -13.02
CA THR A 108 0.10 -26.92 -12.74
C THR A 108 0.01 -25.43 -13.05
N THR A 109 1.03 -24.65 -12.68
CA THR A 109 1.13 -23.24 -13.06
C THR A 109 1.97 -23.07 -14.33
N TYR A 110 1.89 -21.90 -14.98
CA TYR A 110 2.70 -21.61 -16.16
C TYR A 110 4.21 -21.67 -15.88
N LYS A 111 4.62 -21.22 -14.68
CA LYS A 111 6.03 -21.22 -14.27
C LYS A 111 6.58 -22.64 -14.13
N GLU A 112 5.86 -23.48 -13.41
CA GLU A 112 6.24 -24.88 -13.18
C GLU A 112 6.12 -25.71 -14.48
N PHE A 113 5.13 -25.43 -15.33
CA PHE A 113 5.00 -26.06 -16.63
C PHE A 113 6.25 -25.84 -17.49
N ARG A 114 6.73 -24.58 -17.60
CA ARG A 114 7.98 -24.28 -18.32
C ARG A 114 9.20 -24.93 -17.68
N ASN A 115 9.28 -24.91 -16.36
CA ASN A 115 10.46 -25.38 -15.65
C ASN A 115 10.61 -26.91 -15.68
N TYR A 116 9.51 -27.62 -15.66
CA TYR A 116 9.51 -29.09 -15.50
C TYR A 116 8.93 -29.82 -16.70
N PHE A 117 7.76 -29.44 -17.22
CA PHE A 117 7.10 -30.13 -18.31
C PHE A 117 7.74 -29.89 -19.67
N GLU A 118 8.01 -28.65 -20.05
CA GLU A 118 8.58 -28.34 -21.37
C GLU A 118 9.96 -28.98 -21.59
N LYS A 119 10.69 -29.26 -20.53
CA LYS A 119 11.98 -29.95 -20.58
C LYS A 119 11.85 -31.41 -20.87
N ASP A 120 10.74 -32.05 -20.51
CA ASP A 120 10.47 -33.46 -20.79
C ASP A 120 9.58 -33.66 -22.03
N ARG A 121 10.22 -33.72 -23.20
CA ARG A 121 9.53 -33.90 -24.49
C ARG A 121 8.64 -35.14 -24.55
N ALA A 122 8.91 -36.15 -23.73
CA ALA A 122 8.14 -37.39 -23.72
C ALA A 122 6.80 -37.19 -23.01
N LEU A 123 6.75 -36.38 -21.95
CA LEU A 123 5.50 -36.00 -21.27
C LEU A 123 4.67 -35.00 -22.07
N VAL A 124 5.29 -33.98 -22.62
CA VAL A 124 4.59 -32.94 -23.41
C VAL A 124 3.78 -33.55 -24.55
N ARG A 125 4.29 -34.62 -25.19
CA ARG A 125 3.58 -35.32 -26.28
C ARG A 125 2.37 -36.13 -25.81
N ARG A 126 2.25 -36.40 -24.52
CA ARG A 126 1.19 -37.25 -23.93
C ARG A 126 0.11 -36.46 -23.22
N PHE A 127 0.36 -35.18 -22.98
CA PHE A 127 -0.60 -34.25 -22.38
C PHE A 127 -0.98 -33.16 -23.36
N GLN A 128 -2.27 -32.90 -23.46
CA GLN A 128 -2.76 -31.70 -24.14
C GLN A 128 -2.83 -30.56 -23.12
N LYS A 129 -2.16 -29.45 -23.41
CA LYS A 129 -2.21 -28.25 -22.61
C LYS A 129 -3.57 -27.57 -22.75
N ILE A 130 -4.21 -27.26 -21.63
CA ILE A 130 -5.44 -26.48 -21.54
C ILE A 130 -5.14 -25.27 -20.67
N ASP A 131 -5.21 -24.08 -21.26
CA ASP A 131 -4.97 -22.84 -20.53
C ASP A 131 -6.23 -22.43 -19.74
N VAL A 132 -6.05 -22.26 -18.42
CA VAL A 132 -7.10 -21.75 -17.52
C VAL A 132 -6.75 -20.31 -17.16
N ASN A 133 -7.45 -19.37 -17.79
CA ASN A 133 -7.25 -17.96 -17.59
C ASN A 133 -8.05 -17.45 -16.39
N GLU A 134 -7.63 -16.29 -15.84
CA GLU A 134 -8.38 -15.57 -14.82
C GLU A 134 -9.78 -15.20 -15.37
N PRO A 135 -10.86 -15.55 -14.66
CA PRO A 135 -12.20 -15.20 -15.08
C PRO A 135 -12.41 -13.67 -15.01
N ASN A 136 -13.27 -13.15 -15.86
CA ASN A 136 -13.68 -11.75 -15.79
C ASN A 136 -14.54 -11.48 -14.54
N ILE A 137 -14.82 -10.19 -14.26
CA ILE A 137 -15.60 -9.77 -13.09
C ILE A 137 -16.99 -10.42 -13.08
N GLU A 138 -17.70 -10.41 -14.20
CA GLU A 138 -19.07 -10.93 -14.27
C GLU A 138 -19.13 -12.45 -14.05
N ASP A 139 -18.18 -13.19 -14.60
CA ASP A 139 -18.10 -14.64 -14.38
C ASP A 139 -17.69 -14.96 -12.95
N SER A 140 -16.79 -14.17 -12.36
CA SER A 140 -16.42 -14.30 -10.94
C SER A 140 -17.61 -14.03 -10.02
N VAL A 141 -18.46 -13.04 -10.32
CA VAL A 141 -19.72 -12.81 -9.58
C VAL A 141 -20.65 -14.01 -9.66
N LYS A 142 -20.78 -14.66 -10.84
CA LYS A 142 -21.58 -15.88 -10.99
C LYS A 142 -21.01 -17.03 -10.16
N ILE A 143 -19.68 -17.20 -10.14
CA ILE A 143 -18.99 -18.21 -9.33
C ILE A 143 -19.29 -17.98 -7.84
N LEU A 144 -19.11 -16.76 -7.35
CA LEU A 144 -19.37 -16.43 -5.94
C LEU A 144 -20.85 -16.62 -5.56
N ARG A 145 -21.78 -16.29 -6.46
CA ARG A 145 -23.22 -16.57 -6.25
C ARG A 145 -23.50 -18.06 -6.12
N GLY A 146 -22.81 -18.89 -6.90
CA GLY A 146 -22.89 -20.35 -6.77
C GLY A 146 -22.37 -20.87 -5.42
N LEU A 147 -21.35 -20.24 -4.88
CA LEU A 147 -20.74 -20.61 -3.60
C LEU A 147 -21.44 -19.98 -2.38
N LYS A 148 -22.21 -18.91 -2.58
CA LYS A 148 -22.87 -18.11 -1.54
C LYS A 148 -23.57 -18.96 -0.47
N THR A 149 -24.40 -19.92 -0.88
CA THR A 149 -25.18 -20.75 0.04
C THR A 149 -24.31 -21.59 0.98
N ASN A 150 -23.16 -22.05 0.49
CA ASN A 150 -22.23 -22.84 1.28
C ASN A 150 -21.56 -21.99 2.36
N TYR A 151 -21.08 -20.78 1.99
CA TYR A 151 -20.49 -19.82 2.93
C TYR A 151 -21.51 -19.27 3.92
N GLU A 152 -22.76 -19.00 3.49
CA GLU A 152 -23.85 -18.58 4.38
C GLU A 152 -24.15 -19.64 5.46
N ARG A 153 -24.12 -20.91 5.08
CA ARG A 153 -24.33 -22.03 6.01
C ARG A 153 -23.14 -22.17 6.96
N HIS A 154 -21.91 -22.05 6.43
CA HIS A 154 -20.69 -22.21 7.22
C HIS A 154 -20.57 -21.10 8.28
N HIS A 155 -20.70 -19.85 7.89
CA HIS A 155 -20.55 -18.68 8.78
C HIS A 155 -21.83 -18.25 9.48
N LYS A 156 -22.98 -18.91 9.19
CA LYS A 156 -24.32 -18.57 9.77
C LYS A 156 -24.72 -17.11 9.53
N VAL A 157 -24.36 -16.55 8.37
CA VAL A 157 -24.65 -15.18 7.91
C VAL A 157 -25.39 -15.23 6.57
N ARG A 158 -25.87 -14.07 6.12
CA ARG A 158 -26.46 -13.90 4.78
C ARG A 158 -25.70 -12.80 4.04
N TYR A 159 -25.27 -13.06 2.82
CA TYR A 159 -24.63 -12.08 1.97
C TYR A 159 -25.66 -11.41 1.08
N THR A 160 -25.66 -10.07 1.01
CA THR A 160 -26.44 -9.34 -0.01
C THR A 160 -25.80 -9.52 -1.39
N ASP A 161 -26.59 -9.37 -2.45
CA ASP A 161 -26.03 -9.47 -3.79
C ASP A 161 -25.04 -8.33 -4.10
N GLU A 162 -25.27 -7.16 -3.49
CA GLU A 162 -24.33 -6.04 -3.53
C GLU A 162 -23.00 -6.39 -2.86
N ALA A 163 -23.03 -7.08 -1.70
CA ALA A 163 -21.82 -7.53 -1.02
C ALA A 163 -21.03 -8.54 -1.86
N ILE A 164 -21.69 -9.49 -2.53
CA ILE A 164 -21.05 -10.45 -3.42
C ILE A 164 -20.40 -9.74 -4.62
N ARG A 165 -21.10 -8.81 -5.26
CA ARG A 165 -20.54 -8.03 -6.38
C ARG A 165 -19.37 -7.19 -5.91
N ALA A 166 -19.51 -6.50 -4.77
CA ALA A 166 -18.45 -5.69 -4.19
C ALA A 166 -17.20 -6.51 -3.83
N ALA A 167 -17.35 -7.73 -3.30
CA ALA A 167 -16.22 -8.61 -3.01
C ALA A 167 -15.38 -8.88 -4.27
N VAL A 168 -16.01 -9.05 -5.44
CA VAL A 168 -15.30 -9.26 -6.70
C VAL A 168 -14.68 -7.96 -7.21
N GLU A 169 -15.46 -6.88 -7.31
CA GLU A 169 -15.00 -5.60 -7.89
C GLU A 169 -13.89 -4.98 -7.06
N LEU A 170 -14.04 -4.95 -5.73
CA LEU A 170 -13.06 -4.36 -4.83
C LEU A 170 -11.79 -5.22 -4.72
N SER A 171 -11.93 -6.56 -4.67
CA SER A 171 -10.75 -7.43 -4.69
C SER A 171 -10.00 -7.32 -6.02
N ALA A 172 -10.70 -7.21 -7.16
CA ALA A 172 -10.08 -6.98 -8.46
C ALA A 172 -9.30 -5.67 -8.52
N LYS A 173 -9.83 -4.61 -7.87
CA LYS A 173 -9.24 -3.27 -7.87
C LYS A 173 -8.07 -3.11 -6.90
N TYR A 174 -8.15 -3.70 -5.71
CA TYR A 174 -7.24 -3.40 -4.60
C TYR A 174 -6.31 -4.55 -4.21
N ILE A 175 -6.64 -5.82 -4.55
CA ILE A 175 -5.83 -6.99 -4.22
C ILE A 175 -5.17 -7.48 -5.52
N ASN A 176 -3.88 -7.19 -5.68
CA ASN A 176 -3.15 -7.43 -6.94
C ASN A 176 -2.22 -8.66 -6.89
N ASP A 177 -1.92 -9.18 -5.72
CA ASP A 177 -1.03 -10.32 -5.48
C ASP A 177 -1.69 -11.67 -5.79
N ARG A 178 -3.01 -11.71 -5.91
CA ARG A 178 -3.81 -12.91 -6.16
C ARG A 178 -4.74 -12.72 -7.35
N LYS A 179 -5.28 -13.83 -7.85
CA LYS A 179 -6.17 -13.88 -9.01
C LYS A 179 -7.62 -14.13 -8.63
N LEU A 180 -8.55 -13.67 -9.47
CA LEU A 180 -9.95 -14.07 -9.40
C LEU A 180 -10.10 -15.55 -9.83
N PRO A 181 -11.06 -16.30 -9.27
CA PRO A 181 -12.04 -15.88 -8.24
C PRO A 181 -11.50 -15.98 -6.81
N ASP A 182 -10.33 -16.58 -6.58
CA ASP A 182 -9.79 -16.96 -5.28
C ASP A 182 -9.74 -15.76 -4.31
N LYS A 183 -9.15 -14.62 -4.72
CA LYS A 183 -9.10 -13.42 -3.89
C LYS A 183 -10.48 -12.87 -3.47
N ALA A 184 -11.51 -13.06 -4.29
CA ALA A 184 -12.87 -12.64 -3.94
C ALA A 184 -13.55 -13.66 -3.02
N ILE A 185 -13.22 -14.95 -3.15
CA ILE A 185 -13.63 -16.02 -2.24
C ILE A 185 -13.04 -15.77 -0.86
N ASP A 186 -11.75 -15.48 -0.77
CA ASP A 186 -11.09 -15.12 0.49
C ASP A 186 -11.77 -13.93 1.18
N VAL A 187 -12.16 -12.91 0.42
CA VAL A 187 -12.88 -11.76 0.97
C VAL A 187 -14.21 -12.17 1.59
N ILE A 188 -15.05 -12.96 0.92
CA ILE A 188 -16.35 -13.37 1.51
C ILE A 188 -16.17 -14.29 2.71
N ASP A 189 -15.15 -15.13 2.69
CA ASP A 189 -14.81 -16.01 3.81
C ASP A 189 -14.36 -15.20 5.04
N GLU A 190 -13.42 -14.29 4.89
CA GLU A 190 -12.91 -13.43 5.96
C GLU A 190 -14.01 -12.51 6.54
N VAL A 191 -14.89 -11.95 5.69
CA VAL A 191 -16.05 -11.17 6.14
C VAL A 191 -16.97 -12.02 7.00
N GLY A 192 -17.28 -13.25 6.56
CA GLY A 192 -18.09 -14.19 7.32
C GLY A 192 -17.46 -14.56 8.66
N ALA A 193 -16.17 -14.90 8.65
CA ALA A 193 -15.40 -15.23 9.85
C ALA A 193 -15.33 -14.06 10.84
N SER A 194 -15.09 -12.84 10.35
CA SER A 194 -15.01 -11.64 11.20
C SER A 194 -16.33 -11.40 11.96
N ARG A 195 -17.47 -11.71 11.35
CA ARG A 195 -18.78 -11.60 12.01
C ARG A 195 -18.98 -12.63 13.11
N MET A 196 -18.45 -13.83 12.94
CA MET A 196 -18.52 -14.88 13.97
C MET A 196 -17.68 -14.54 15.21
N LEU A 197 -16.59 -13.80 15.06
CA LEU A 197 -15.72 -13.40 16.17
C LEU A 197 -16.33 -12.30 17.06
N LEU A 198 -17.36 -11.60 16.59
CA LEU A 198 -18.04 -10.58 17.40
C LEU A 198 -18.87 -11.23 18.53
N PRO A 199 -19.04 -10.56 19.69
CA PRO A 199 -19.97 -10.98 20.74
C PRO A 199 -21.40 -11.14 20.19
N GLU A 200 -22.16 -12.10 20.66
CA GLU A 200 -23.51 -12.46 20.13
C GLU A 200 -24.45 -11.25 19.98
N HIS A 201 -24.46 -10.35 20.95
CA HIS A 201 -25.30 -9.14 20.93
C HIS A 201 -24.91 -8.13 19.85
N LYS A 202 -23.68 -8.21 19.26
CA LYS A 202 -23.19 -7.37 18.18
C LYS A 202 -23.19 -8.07 16.80
N ARG A 203 -23.51 -9.37 16.75
CA ARG A 203 -23.53 -10.15 15.50
C ARG A 203 -24.71 -9.76 14.64
N ARG A 204 -24.44 -9.03 13.56
CA ARG A 204 -25.41 -8.83 12.49
C ARG A 204 -25.41 -10.07 11.59
N LYS A 205 -26.60 -10.62 11.32
CA LYS A 205 -26.74 -11.82 10.46
C LYS A 205 -26.57 -11.52 8.97
N THR A 206 -26.63 -10.25 8.56
CA THR A 206 -26.53 -9.85 7.16
C THR A 206 -25.21 -9.12 6.93
N VAL A 207 -24.47 -9.57 5.93
CA VAL A 207 -23.24 -8.94 5.40
C VAL A 207 -23.63 -7.97 4.32
N THR A 208 -23.20 -6.73 4.46
CA THR A 208 -23.48 -5.60 3.56
C THR A 208 -22.23 -5.16 2.80
N LEU A 209 -22.38 -4.25 1.84
CA LEU A 209 -21.29 -3.59 1.12
C LEU A 209 -20.21 -3.05 2.09
N ARG A 210 -20.60 -2.34 3.15
CA ARG A 210 -19.64 -1.76 4.11
C ARG A 210 -18.77 -2.79 4.82
N ASP A 211 -19.33 -3.97 5.10
CA ASP A 211 -18.58 -5.05 5.74
C ASP A 211 -17.49 -5.59 4.81
N VAL A 212 -17.79 -5.66 3.51
CA VAL A 212 -16.83 -6.05 2.48
C VAL A 212 -15.75 -4.98 2.29
N GLU A 213 -16.14 -3.70 2.23
CA GLU A 213 -15.20 -2.57 2.12
C GLU A 213 -14.19 -2.58 3.28
N GLU A 214 -14.65 -2.81 4.52
CA GLU A 214 -13.80 -2.88 5.70
C GLU A 214 -12.77 -4.03 5.62
N ILE A 215 -13.21 -5.20 5.20
CA ILE A 215 -12.32 -6.37 5.09
C ILE A 215 -11.36 -6.23 3.92
N VAL A 216 -11.81 -5.74 2.75
CA VAL A 216 -10.91 -5.46 1.62
C VAL A 216 -9.87 -4.43 2.00
N ALA A 217 -10.25 -3.37 2.72
CA ALA A 217 -9.31 -2.37 3.22
C ALA A 217 -8.22 -3.00 4.11
N LYS A 218 -8.63 -3.92 5.00
CA LYS A 218 -7.70 -4.63 5.89
C LYS A 218 -6.77 -5.58 5.12
N ILE A 219 -7.30 -6.37 4.18
CA ILE A 219 -6.50 -7.31 3.35
C ILE A 219 -5.52 -6.53 2.47
N ALA A 220 -6.00 -5.48 1.80
CA ALA A 220 -5.19 -4.65 0.90
C ALA A 220 -4.28 -3.64 1.65
N ARG A 221 -4.36 -3.60 2.98
CA ARG A 221 -3.60 -2.67 3.85
C ARG A 221 -3.79 -1.21 3.49
N ILE A 222 -5.03 -0.83 3.21
CA ILE A 222 -5.43 0.54 2.89
C ILE A 222 -6.45 1.04 3.92
N PRO A 223 -6.49 2.36 4.19
CA PRO A 223 -7.52 2.90 5.07
C PRO A 223 -8.92 2.61 4.54
N PRO A 224 -9.89 2.24 5.39
CA PRO A 224 -11.26 1.93 4.97
C PRO A 224 -11.93 3.05 4.17
N LYS A 225 -11.61 4.31 4.49
CA LYS A 225 -12.12 5.49 3.75
C LYS A 225 -11.74 5.51 2.27
N SER A 226 -10.62 4.90 1.89
CA SER A 226 -10.16 4.85 0.49
C SER A 226 -10.89 3.80 -0.34
N VAL A 227 -11.63 2.89 0.30
CA VAL A 227 -12.40 1.82 -0.39
C VAL A 227 -13.87 2.20 -0.53
N SER A 228 -14.39 3.06 0.35
CA SER A 228 -15.78 3.47 0.42
C SER A 228 -16.14 4.57 -0.61
N ALA A 229 -17.41 4.84 -0.74
CA ALA A 229 -17.96 5.93 -1.58
C ALA A 229 -17.45 7.34 -1.16
N ASP A 230 -16.86 7.49 0.03
CA ASP A 230 -16.23 8.72 0.54
C ASP A 230 -14.99 9.15 -0.28
N ASP A 231 -14.39 8.26 -1.10
CA ASP A 231 -13.26 8.61 -1.99
C ASP A 231 -13.63 9.75 -2.95
N LYS A 232 -14.89 9.79 -3.43
CA LYS A 232 -15.38 10.88 -4.30
C LYS A 232 -15.46 12.22 -3.56
N GLU A 233 -15.86 12.23 -2.30
CA GLU A 233 -15.95 13.44 -1.48
C GLU A 233 -14.55 13.94 -1.10
N THR A 234 -13.65 13.05 -0.72
CA THR A 234 -12.24 13.36 -0.46
C THR A 234 -11.58 13.99 -1.70
N LEU A 235 -11.78 13.41 -2.88
CA LEU A 235 -11.26 13.96 -4.13
C LEU A 235 -11.90 15.32 -4.50
N ARG A 236 -13.18 15.49 -4.20
CA ARG A 236 -13.88 16.77 -4.42
C ARG A 236 -13.28 17.89 -3.59
N ASN A 237 -12.97 17.60 -2.33
CA ASN A 237 -12.47 18.56 -1.37
C ASN A 237 -10.92 18.68 -1.35
N LEU A 238 -10.21 17.78 -2.04
CA LEU A 238 -8.75 17.65 -2.01
C LEU A 238 -8.01 18.98 -2.18
N GLU A 239 -8.40 19.79 -3.16
CA GLU A 239 -7.78 21.08 -3.43
C GLU A 239 -7.97 22.06 -2.27
N ARG A 240 -9.20 22.19 -1.76
CA ARG A 240 -9.52 23.05 -0.62
C ARG A 240 -8.75 22.63 0.63
N ASP A 241 -8.71 21.34 0.91
CA ASP A 241 -8.08 20.82 2.11
C ASP A 241 -6.56 20.99 2.05
N LEU A 242 -5.94 20.77 0.89
CA LEU A 242 -4.50 21.04 0.69
C LEU A 242 -4.19 22.54 0.81
N LYS A 243 -5.01 23.46 0.23
CA LYS A 243 -4.82 24.91 0.33
C LYS A 243 -4.98 25.42 1.76
N SER A 244 -5.79 24.77 2.58
CA SER A 244 -5.93 25.10 4.01
C SER A 244 -4.69 24.75 4.83
N MET A 245 -3.89 23.78 4.37
CA MET A 245 -2.72 23.27 5.07
C MET A 245 -1.40 23.77 4.53
N VAL A 246 -1.32 24.10 3.23
CA VAL A 246 -0.10 24.60 2.58
C VAL A 246 -0.37 25.94 1.94
N PHE A 247 0.36 26.95 2.37
CA PHE A 247 0.14 28.34 1.97
C PHE A 247 1.05 28.75 0.81
N GLY A 248 0.52 29.57 -0.10
CA GLY A 248 1.28 30.21 -1.17
C GLY A 248 1.66 29.31 -2.34
N GLN A 249 1.04 28.14 -2.44
CA GLN A 249 1.27 27.19 -3.53
C GLN A 249 -0.04 26.82 -4.24
N ASP A 250 -0.95 27.80 -4.36
CA ASP A 250 -2.30 27.55 -4.88
C ASP A 250 -2.28 26.93 -6.29
N GLN A 251 -1.45 27.47 -7.20
CA GLN A 251 -1.32 26.96 -8.57
C GLN A 251 -0.76 25.54 -8.61
N ALA A 252 0.24 25.25 -7.78
CA ALA A 252 0.83 23.92 -7.68
C ALA A 252 -0.19 22.90 -7.14
N ILE A 253 -0.99 23.29 -6.14
CA ILE A 253 -2.04 22.45 -5.55
C ILE A 253 -3.18 22.21 -6.55
N GLU A 254 -3.61 23.23 -7.30
CA GLU A 254 -4.62 23.10 -8.36
C GLU A 254 -4.17 22.12 -9.43
N ALA A 255 -2.94 22.27 -9.93
CA ALA A 255 -2.39 21.36 -10.95
C ALA A 255 -2.30 19.92 -10.43
N LEU A 256 -1.83 19.71 -9.19
CA LEU A 256 -1.75 18.40 -8.57
C LEU A 256 -3.14 17.77 -8.38
N ALA A 257 -4.09 18.52 -7.83
CA ALA A 257 -5.44 18.03 -7.60
C ALA A 257 -6.16 17.67 -8.91
N ALA A 258 -5.99 18.47 -9.97
CA ALA A 258 -6.53 18.19 -11.29
C ALA A 258 -5.94 16.89 -11.88
N ALA A 259 -4.63 16.72 -11.78
CA ALA A 259 -3.94 15.52 -12.29
C ALA A 259 -4.38 14.24 -11.53
N ILE A 260 -4.51 14.31 -10.20
CA ILE A 260 -4.99 13.19 -9.38
C ILE A 260 -6.46 12.86 -9.71
N LYS A 261 -7.32 13.88 -9.87
CA LYS A 261 -8.73 13.68 -10.26
C LYS A 261 -8.84 12.99 -11.62
N LEU A 262 -8.02 13.39 -12.60
CA LEU A 262 -7.97 12.77 -13.92
C LEU A 262 -7.55 11.29 -13.84
N ALA A 263 -6.51 10.99 -13.08
CA ALA A 263 -6.03 9.63 -12.87
C ALA A 263 -7.09 8.73 -12.21
N ARG A 264 -7.79 9.25 -11.19
CA ARG A 264 -8.84 8.52 -10.46
C ARG A 264 -10.15 8.37 -11.25
N ALA A 265 -10.39 9.22 -12.25
CA ALA A 265 -11.53 9.09 -13.15
C ALA A 265 -11.42 7.88 -14.10
N GLY A 266 -10.33 7.13 -14.07
CA GLY A 266 -10.13 5.94 -14.92
C GLY A 266 -9.64 6.26 -16.33
N LEU A 267 -9.21 7.49 -16.59
CA LEU A 267 -8.71 7.94 -17.90
C LEU A 267 -7.24 7.66 -18.11
N ARG A 268 -6.59 6.96 -17.16
CA ARG A 268 -5.18 6.54 -17.24
C ARG A 268 -5.05 5.12 -17.79
N GLU A 269 -3.85 4.76 -18.22
CA GLU A 269 -3.48 3.39 -18.55
C GLU A 269 -3.46 2.52 -17.28
N ALA A 270 -4.14 1.36 -17.32
CA ALA A 270 -4.33 0.50 -16.15
C ALA A 270 -3.02 -0.08 -15.56
N GLU A 271 -1.97 -0.15 -16.37
CA GLU A 271 -0.69 -0.74 -16.01
C GLU A 271 0.31 0.25 -15.39
N LYS A 272 0.00 1.55 -15.37
CA LYS A 272 0.89 2.59 -14.81
C LYS A 272 0.53 2.98 -13.38
N PRO A 273 1.44 3.62 -12.60
CA PRO A 273 1.14 4.22 -11.31
C PRO A 273 -0.03 5.22 -11.37
N ILE A 274 -0.62 5.58 -10.23
CA ILE A 274 -1.71 6.57 -10.17
C ILE A 274 -1.28 7.90 -10.79
N GLY A 275 -0.03 8.30 -10.56
CA GLY A 275 0.56 9.45 -11.20
C GLY A 275 2.03 9.59 -10.87
N ASN A 276 2.77 10.20 -11.79
CA ASN A 276 4.21 10.43 -11.73
C ASN A 276 4.45 11.94 -11.81
N TYR A 277 4.71 12.57 -10.67
CA TYR A 277 4.80 14.04 -10.57
C TYR A 277 6.22 14.50 -10.22
N LEU A 278 6.69 15.52 -10.92
CA LEU A 278 7.94 16.20 -10.59
C LEU A 278 7.62 17.58 -9.98
N PHE A 279 7.97 17.78 -8.72
CA PHE A 279 7.85 19.07 -8.02
C PHE A 279 9.15 19.84 -8.17
N SER A 280 9.12 20.94 -8.90
CA SER A 280 10.26 21.83 -9.11
C SER A 280 10.13 23.13 -8.33
N GLY A 281 11.22 23.76 -7.97
CA GLY A 281 11.24 25.08 -7.31
C GLY A 281 12.23 25.16 -6.15
N PRO A 282 12.36 26.34 -5.52
CA PRO A 282 13.33 26.61 -4.46
C PRO A 282 13.23 25.67 -3.27
N THR A 283 14.29 25.57 -2.49
CA THR A 283 14.29 24.82 -1.23
C THR A 283 13.38 25.51 -0.20
N GLY A 284 12.68 24.73 0.62
CA GLY A 284 11.90 25.25 1.75
C GLY A 284 10.59 25.96 1.39
N VAL A 285 10.08 25.80 0.15
CA VAL A 285 8.79 26.39 -0.29
C VAL A 285 7.57 25.50 -0.03
N GLY A 286 7.77 24.27 0.48
CA GLY A 286 6.66 23.40 0.86
C GLY A 286 6.45 22.17 -0.01
N LYS A 287 7.36 21.80 -0.95
CA LYS A 287 7.24 20.62 -1.81
C LYS A 287 6.98 19.31 -1.02
N THR A 288 7.83 19.03 -0.05
CA THR A 288 7.70 17.85 0.84
C THR A 288 6.44 17.92 1.71
N GLU A 289 6.02 19.14 2.12
CA GLU A 289 4.82 19.33 2.93
C GLU A 289 3.54 19.05 2.13
N VAL A 290 3.48 19.45 0.85
CA VAL A 290 2.35 19.10 -0.04
C VAL A 290 2.22 17.57 -0.18
N ALA A 291 3.32 16.85 -0.38
CA ALA A 291 3.30 15.38 -0.45
C ALA A 291 2.80 14.75 0.86
N ARG A 292 3.24 15.29 2.01
CA ARG A 292 2.78 14.84 3.34
C ARG A 292 1.29 15.08 3.54
N GLN A 293 0.82 16.29 3.23
CA GLN A 293 -0.59 16.64 3.37
C GLN A 293 -1.47 15.88 2.38
N LEU A 294 -0.98 15.61 1.17
CA LEU A 294 -1.66 14.76 0.21
C LEU A 294 -1.89 13.35 0.78
N ALA A 295 -0.83 12.73 1.31
CA ALA A 295 -0.93 11.40 1.92
C ALA A 295 -1.93 11.40 3.09
N ALA A 296 -1.86 12.40 3.98
CA ALA A 296 -2.76 12.54 5.12
C ALA A 296 -4.22 12.76 4.70
N THR A 297 -4.48 13.62 3.71
CA THR A 297 -5.84 13.90 3.20
C THR A 297 -6.44 12.69 2.51
N MET A 298 -5.63 11.95 1.75
CA MET A 298 -6.07 10.72 1.09
C MET A 298 -6.11 9.52 2.05
N GLY A 299 -5.59 9.66 3.26
CA GLY A 299 -5.53 8.59 4.25
C GLY A 299 -4.62 7.43 3.84
N ILE A 300 -3.56 7.67 3.09
CA ILE A 300 -2.57 6.67 2.66
C ILE A 300 -1.19 6.98 3.25
N GLU A 301 -0.30 5.99 3.26
CA GLU A 301 1.03 6.14 3.85
C GLU A 301 1.94 7.04 2.99
N LEU A 302 2.80 7.82 3.65
CA LEU A 302 3.88 8.56 3.00
C LEU A 302 5.20 7.80 3.17
N ILE A 303 5.71 7.24 2.07
CA ILE A 303 7.03 6.61 2.01
C ILE A 303 8.00 7.63 1.43
N ARG A 304 9.02 8.01 2.21
CA ARG A 304 9.99 9.03 1.81
C ARG A 304 11.40 8.47 1.75
N PHE A 305 12.10 8.74 0.64
CA PHE A 305 13.52 8.51 0.50
C PHE A 305 14.23 9.81 0.10
N ASP A 306 15.32 10.15 0.80
CA ASP A 306 16.18 11.27 0.46
C ASP A 306 17.26 10.78 -0.51
N MET A 307 17.25 11.30 -1.72
CA MET A 307 18.14 10.83 -2.79
C MET A 307 19.60 11.23 -2.58
N SER A 308 19.88 12.12 -1.65
CA SER A 308 21.25 12.41 -1.23
C SER A 308 21.97 11.21 -0.59
N GLU A 309 21.22 10.24 -0.06
CA GLU A 309 21.75 8.99 0.48
C GLU A 309 22.05 7.95 -0.62
N TYR A 310 21.56 8.18 -1.83
CA TYR A 310 21.62 7.25 -2.97
C TYR A 310 22.40 7.80 -4.16
N MET A 311 23.44 8.60 -3.88
CA MET A 311 24.33 9.16 -4.91
C MET A 311 25.27 8.13 -5.52
N GLU A 312 25.59 7.06 -4.78
CA GLU A 312 26.53 6.04 -5.22
C GLU A 312 25.81 4.76 -5.66
N ARG A 313 26.41 4.06 -6.63
CA ARG A 313 25.82 2.86 -7.22
C ARG A 313 25.48 1.77 -6.19
N HIS A 314 26.35 1.55 -5.20
CA HIS A 314 26.09 0.55 -4.17
C HIS A 314 24.93 0.92 -3.25
N SER A 315 24.64 2.21 -3.06
CA SER A 315 23.51 2.68 -2.29
C SER A 315 22.18 2.39 -3.01
N VAL A 316 22.15 2.48 -4.35
CA VAL A 316 20.97 2.14 -5.16
C VAL A 316 20.60 0.66 -5.01
N SER A 317 21.60 -0.23 -4.90
CA SER A 317 21.34 -1.65 -4.66
C SER A 317 20.61 -1.92 -3.33
N ARG A 318 20.70 -1.04 -2.35
CA ARG A 318 19.93 -1.15 -1.10
C ARG A 318 18.43 -0.85 -1.31
N LEU A 319 18.06 -0.08 -2.34
CA LEU A 319 16.65 0.20 -2.65
C LEU A 319 15.94 -1.00 -3.29
N ILE A 320 16.64 -1.77 -4.13
CA ILE A 320 16.05 -2.87 -4.92
C ILE A 320 16.58 -4.26 -4.54
N GLY A 321 17.41 -4.34 -3.49
CA GLY A 321 18.11 -5.57 -3.10
C GLY A 321 19.48 -5.72 -3.75
N ALA A 322 20.37 -6.47 -3.12
CA ALA A 322 21.69 -6.77 -3.67
C ALA A 322 21.62 -7.92 -4.68
N PRO A 323 22.41 -7.90 -5.78
CA PRO A 323 22.49 -9.02 -6.69
C PRO A 323 23.03 -10.30 -6.02
N PRO A 324 22.71 -11.51 -6.53
CA PRO A 324 23.26 -12.75 -6.03
C PRO A 324 24.79 -12.72 -5.98
N GLY A 325 25.36 -13.12 -4.82
CA GLY A 325 26.79 -13.16 -4.58
C GLY A 325 27.39 -11.91 -3.91
N TYR A 326 26.59 -10.88 -3.63
CA TYR A 326 27.01 -9.73 -2.84
C TYR A 326 26.56 -9.83 -1.38
N VAL A 327 27.28 -9.20 -0.47
CA VAL A 327 26.91 -9.13 0.96
C VAL A 327 25.56 -8.43 1.10
N GLY A 328 24.61 -9.09 1.80
CA GLY A 328 23.24 -8.57 1.95
C GLY A 328 22.24 -9.04 0.88
N PHE A 329 22.58 -10.03 0.05
CA PHE A 329 21.68 -10.62 -0.93
C PHE A 329 20.36 -11.15 -0.34
N ASP A 330 20.39 -11.68 0.90
CA ASP A 330 19.19 -12.17 1.60
C ASP A 330 18.28 -11.04 2.14
N GLN A 331 18.74 -9.79 2.08
CA GLN A 331 17.95 -8.63 2.48
C GLN A 331 17.18 -8.10 1.26
N GLY A 332 15.86 -7.96 1.40
CA GLY A 332 15.00 -7.30 0.40
C GLY A 332 15.43 -5.84 0.14
N GLY A 333 14.98 -5.27 -0.96
CA GLY A 333 15.22 -3.85 -1.23
C GLY A 333 14.33 -2.95 -0.38
N LEU A 334 14.90 -1.89 0.19
CA LEU A 334 14.16 -0.95 1.05
C LEU A 334 12.92 -0.36 0.35
N LEU A 335 13.05 -0.01 -0.93
CA LEU A 335 11.94 0.54 -1.72
C LEU A 335 10.89 -0.54 -2.01
N THR A 336 11.34 -1.72 -2.45
CA THR A 336 10.44 -2.81 -2.81
C THR A 336 9.70 -3.35 -1.59
N ASP A 337 10.37 -3.46 -0.44
CA ASP A 337 9.74 -3.91 0.80
C ASP A 337 8.75 -2.89 1.37
N ALA A 338 9.09 -1.59 1.31
CA ALA A 338 8.20 -0.53 1.77
C ALA A 338 6.89 -0.48 0.95
N ILE A 339 6.99 -0.61 -0.38
CA ILE A 339 5.80 -0.63 -1.25
C ILE A 339 5.01 -1.96 -1.10
N ASP A 340 5.67 -3.08 -0.90
CA ASP A 340 4.99 -4.35 -0.64
C ASP A 340 4.20 -4.32 0.69
N GLN A 341 4.73 -3.63 1.70
CA GLN A 341 4.03 -3.40 2.97
C GLN A 341 2.88 -2.40 2.84
N HIS A 342 3.04 -1.37 2.01
CA HIS A 342 2.08 -0.29 1.79
C HIS A 342 1.82 -0.09 0.29
N PRO A 343 1.06 -0.99 -0.37
CA PRO A 343 0.85 -0.95 -1.82
C PRO A 343 0.03 0.27 -2.29
N HIS A 344 -0.62 0.97 -1.37
CA HIS A 344 -1.30 2.24 -1.60
C HIS A 344 -0.58 3.33 -0.80
N ALA A 345 0.30 4.06 -1.44
CA ALA A 345 1.14 5.05 -0.78
C ALA A 345 1.43 6.25 -1.68
N VAL A 346 1.82 7.37 -1.05
CA VAL A 346 2.57 8.42 -1.72
C VAL A 346 4.04 8.10 -1.57
N LEU A 347 4.72 7.79 -2.67
CA LEU A 347 6.17 7.60 -2.70
C LEU A 347 6.83 8.93 -3.03
N LEU A 348 7.56 9.49 -2.08
CA LEU A 348 8.29 10.73 -2.22
C LEU A 348 9.79 10.46 -2.34
N LEU A 349 10.36 10.79 -3.50
CA LEU A 349 11.80 10.79 -3.74
C LEU A 349 12.30 12.24 -3.68
N ASP A 350 12.91 12.60 -2.57
CA ASP A 350 13.33 14.00 -2.31
C ASP A 350 14.71 14.26 -2.92
N GLU A 351 14.90 15.41 -3.61
CA GLU A 351 16.14 15.84 -4.27
C GLU A 351 16.64 14.84 -5.34
N ILE A 352 15.76 14.46 -6.28
CA ILE A 352 15.99 13.41 -7.28
C ILE A 352 17.23 13.69 -8.16
N GLU A 353 17.62 14.94 -8.36
CA GLU A 353 18.81 15.33 -9.11
C GLU A 353 20.11 14.82 -8.48
N LYS A 354 20.10 14.44 -7.21
CA LYS A 354 21.28 13.88 -6.51
C LYS A 354 21.43 12.38 -6.69
N ALA A 355 20.38 11.69 -7.14
CA ALA A 355 20.39 10.25 -7.30
C ALA A 355 21.38 9.76 -8.35
N HIS A 356 21.94 8.57 -8.15
CA HIS A 356 22.74 7.89 -9.17
C HIS A 356 21.90 7.58 -10.42
N GLN A 357 22.52 7.58 -11.61
CA GLN A 357 21.83 7.36 -12.88
C GLN A 357 21.07 6.02 -12.96
N ASP A 358 21.56 4.97 -12.31
CA ASP A 358 20.89 3.67 -12.30
C ASP A 358 19.48 3.75 -11.69
N LEU A 359 19.23 4.69 -10.75
CA LEU A 359 17.90 4.89 -10.18
C LEU A 359 16.90 5.39 -11.24
N PHE A 360 17.32 6.24 -12.15
CA PHE A 360 16.43 6.72 -13.23
C PHE A 360 15.95 5.57 -14.12
N ASN A 361 16.82 4.59 -14.40
CA ASN A 361 16.43 3.40 -15.17
C ASN A 361 15.39 2.56 -14.45
N ILE A 362 15.51 2.44 -13.11
CA ILE A 362 14.53 1.77 -12.26
C ILE A 362 13.18 2.52 -12.29
N LEU A 363 13.23 3.84 -12.14
CA LEU A 363 12.02 4.68 -12.17
C LEU A 363 11.33 4.65 -13.54
N LEU A 364 12.07 4.59 -14.64
CA LEU A 364 11.50 4.42 -15.98
C LEU A 364 10.68 3.11 -16.06
N GLN A 365 11.21 2.01 -15.52
CA GLN A 365 10.48 0.74 -15.48
C GLN A 365 9.20 0.84 -14.62
N VAL A 366 9.28 1.50 -13.46
CA VAL A 366 8.11 1.73 -12.59
C VAL A 366 7.05 2.57 -13.29
N MET A 367 7.45 3.68 -13.93
CA MET A 367 6.54 4.60 -14.61
C MET A 367 5.87 3.99 -15.85
N ASP A 368 6.56 3.07 -16.57
CA ASP A 368 6.00 2.43 -17.78
C ASP A 368 5.12 1.23 -17.47
N HIS A 369 5.52 0.40 -16.51
CA HIS A 369 4.90 -0.90 -16.29
C HIS A 369 4.20 -1.02 -14.92
N GLY A 370 4.31 -0.01 -14.05
CA GLY A 370 3.74 -0.05 -12.71
C GLY A 370 4.22 -1.22 -11.86
N LYS A 371 5.34 -1.83 -12.21
CA LYS A 371 5.92 -2.98 -11.50
C LYS A 371 7.44 -2.87 -11.48
N LEU A 372 8.02 -3.33 -10.39
CA LEU A 372 9.46 -3.45 -10.24
C LEU A 372 9.79 -4.86 -9.75
N THR A 373 10.69 -5.53 -10.46
CA THR A 373 11.19 -6.84 -10.02
C THR A 373 12.52 -6.63 -9.31
N ASP A 374 12.60 -7.06 -8.05
CA ASP A 374 13.82 -7.01 -7.27
C ASP A 374 14.85 -8.05 -7.78
N HIS A 375 16.06 -8.00 -7.24
CA HIS A 375 17.13 -8.95 -7.63
C HIS A 375 16.84 -10.39 -7.17
N ASN A 376 15.91 -10.60 -6.23
CA ASN A 376 15.44 -11.92 -5.78
C ASN A 376 14.34 -12.49 -6.69
N GLY A 377 13.93 -11.74 -7.73
CA GLY A 377 12.86 -12.12 -8.64
C GLY A 377 11.45 -11.87 -8.11
N LYS A 378 11.31 -11.17 -6.96
CA LYS A 378 10.02 -10.73 -6.44
C LYS A 378 9.54 -9.51 -7.23
N SER A 379 8.36 -9.60 -7.81
CA SER A 379 7.72 -8.48 -8.52
C SER A 379 6.83 -7.71 -7.55
N VAL A 380 7.10 -6.42 -7.39
CA VAL A 380 6.34 -5.50 -6.52
C VAL A 380 5.50 -4.57 -7.39
N ASP A 381 4.26 -4.33 -6.97
CA ASP A 381 3.25 -3.59 -7.72
C ASP A 381 3.18 -2.12 -7.28
N PHE A 382 3.41 -1.20 -8.20
CA PHE A 382 3.37 0.25 -8.01
C PHE A 382 2.12 0.92 -8.61
N ARG A 383 1.18 0.15 -9.19
CA ARG A 383 0.01 0.71 -9.89
C ARG A 383 -0.91 1.54 -9.01
N ASN A 384 -0.89 1.33 -7.70
CA ASN A 384 -1.67 2.10 -6.74
C ASN A 384 -0.83 3.15 -5.96
N VAL A 385 0.39 3.42 -6.43
CA VAL A 385 1.30 4.39 -5.84
C VAL A 385 1.17 5.74 -6.56
N ILE A 386 1.25 6.82 -5.79
CA ILE A 386 1.44 8.18 -6.31
C ILE A 386 2.93 8.49 -6.16
N LEU A 387 3.65 8.54 -7.29
CA LEU A 387 5.07 8.84 -7.32
C LEU A 387 5.28 10.35 -7.39
N ILE A 388 5.92 10.91 -6.37
CA ILE A 388 6.30 12.33 -6.32
C ILE A 388 7.82 12.41 -6.21
N MET A 389 8.43 13.14 -7.10
CA MET A 389 9.86 13.45 -7.10
C MET A 389 10.03 14.94 -6.88
N THR A 390 10.97 15.36 -6.03
CA THR A 390 11.26 16.78 -5.85
C THR A 390 12.61 17.13 -6.44
N THR A 391 12.74 18.34 -6.98
CA THR A 391 14.00 18.89 -7.46
C THR A 391 14.14 20.35 -7.09
N ASN A 392 15.37 20.77 -6.84
CA ASN A 392 15.75 22.18 -6.65
C ASN A 392 16.40 22.76 -7.92
N ALA A 393 16.34 22.04 -9.03
CA ALA A 393 16.86 22.48 -10.31
C ALA A 393 16.17 23.77 -10.77
N GLY A 394 16.94 24.68 -11.32
CA GLY A 394 16.49 26.02 -11.71
C GLY A 394 16.68 27.07 -10.62
N ALA A 395 16.33 26.78 -9.37
CA ALA A 395 16.46 27.72 -8.27
C ALA A 395 17.91 28.08 -7.90
N SER A 396 18.85 27.14 -8.06
CA SER A 396 20.29 27.37 -7.82
C SER A 396 20.95 28.23 -8.88
N ASP A 397 20.46 28.18 -10.11
CA ASP A 397 21.00 28.96 -11.22
C ASP A 397 20.45 30.40 -11.16
N LEU A 398 19.20 30.59 -10.78
CA LEU A 398 18.62 31.91 -10.47
C LEU A 398 19.37 32.63 -9.34
N ALA A 399 19.83 31.91 -8.32
CA ALA A 399 20.59 32.47 -7.22
C ALA A 399 22.02 32.89 -7.62
N LYS A 400 22.63 32.23 -8.61
CA LYS A 400 23.96 32.55 -9.12
C LYS A 400 23.96 33.73 -10.09
N GLU A 401 22.90 33.93 -10.86
CA GLU A 401 22.76 35.02 -11.83
C GLU A 401 22.31 36.35 -11.21
N ALA A 402 21.79 36.34 -9.96
CA ALA A 402 21.42 37.56 -9.20
C ALA A 402 22.62 38.47 -8.84
N ILE A 403 23.87 38.11 -9.18
CA ILE A 403 25.07 38.92 -8.99
C ILE A 403 25.36 39.85 -10.20
N GLY A 404 24.55 39.82 -11.27
CA GLY A 404 24.68 40.66 -12.45
C GLY A 404 23.43 41.50 -12.69
N PHE A 405 23.63 42.79 -12.92
CA PHE A 405 22.63 43.85 -13.18
C PHE A 405 21.38 43.39 -13.99
N GLY A 406 20.22 43.48 -13.40
CA GLY A 406 18.94 43.78 -14.05
C GLY A 406 18.49 42.81 -15.16
N ARG A 407 18.08 41.57 -14.83
CA ARG A 407 17.21 40.80 -15.69
C ARG A 407 15.94 40.36 -14.89
N GLU A 408 14.80 40.72 -15.44
CA GLU A 408 13.52 40.11 -15.05
C GLU A 408 13.61 38.60 -15.27
N THR A 409 13.26 37.83 -14.24
CA THR A 409 13.13 36.37 -14.30
C THR A 409 12.24 35.99 -15.49
N ARG A 410 12.83 35.40 -16.55
CA ARG A 410 12.05 34.93 -17.70
C ARG A 410 11.30 33.65 -17.28
N ALA A 411 9.98 33.68 -17.43
CA ALA A 411 9.16 32.49 -17.38
C ALA A 411 9.72 31.48 -18.41
N GLY A 412 10.30 30.36 -17.94
CA GLY A 412 10.92 29.32 -18.78
C GLY A 412 12.32 28.86 -18.37
N GLU A 413 13.04 29.58 -17.52
CA GLU A 413 14.39 29.20 -17.07
C GLU A 413 14.39 27.90 -16.24
N ASP A 414 13.32 27.68 -15.44
CA ASP A 414 13.12 26.44 -14.70
C ASP A 414 12.90 25.22 -15.61
N GLU A 415 12.19 25.39 -16.73
CA GLU A 415 12.00 24.33 -17.72
C GLU A 415 13.30 23.95 -18.41
N ASP A 416 14.16 24.92 -18.70
CA ASP A 416 15.44 24.67 -19.36
C ASP A 416 16.42 23.97 -18.41
N ALA A 417 16.41 24.27 -17.12
CA ALA A 417 17.16 23.55 -16.11
C ALA A 417 16.70 22.09 -15.99
N ILE A 418 15.39 21.85 -15.99
CA ILE A 418 14.80 20.50 -15.99
C ILE A 418 15.17 19.75 -17.27
N LYS A 419 15.18 20.41 -18.45
CA LYS A 419 15.58 19.81 -19.73
C LYS A 419 17.06 19.40 -19.77
N ARG A 420 17.92 20.11 -19.05
CA ARG A 420 19.37 19.79 -18.95
C ARG A 420 19.64 18.61 -18.01
N LEU A 421 18.88 18.48 -16.92
CA LEU A 421 19.10 17.46 -15.89
C LEU A 421 18.44 16.13 -16.21
N PHE A 422 17.24 16.15 -16.80
CA PHE A 422 16.45 14.95 -17.05
C PHE A 422 16.36 14.66 -18.55
N THR A 423 16.63 13.41 -18.92
CA THR A 423 16.53 12.96 -20.31
C THR A 423 15.11 13.18 -20.87
N PRO A 424 14.96 13.40 -22.19
CA PRO A 424 13.64 13.48 -22.80
C PRO A 424 12.76 12.25 -22.50
N GLU A 425 13.38 11.09 -22.44
CA GLU A 425 12.70 9.83 -22.11
C GLU A 425 12.06 9.86 -20.72
N PHE A 426 12.79 10.32 -19.72
CA PHE A 426 12.28 10.45 -18.34
C PHE A 426 11.15 11.48 -18.26
N ARG A 427 11.33 12.65 -18.89
CA ARG A 427 10.34 13.73 -18.85
C ARG A 427 9.01 13.35 -19.51
N ASN A 428 9.05 12.57 -20.59
CA ASN A 428 7.86 12.11 -21.31
C ASN A 428 7.01 11.09 -20.52
N ARG A 429 7.54 10.55 -19.41
CA ARG A 429 6.83 9.63 -18.52
C ARG A 429 6.24 10.29 -17.28
N LEU A 430 6.50 11.59 -17.12
CA LEU A 430 5.87 12.39 -16.08
C LEU A 430 4.45 12.78 -16.51
N ASP A 431 3.49 12.60 -15.63
CA ASP A 431 2.10 13.05 -15.86
C ASP A 431 2.01 14.57 -15.72
N ALA A 432 2.77 15.16 -14.80
CA ALA A 432 2.92 16.61 -14.70
C ALA A 432 4.24 17.04 -14.02
N THR A 433 4.77 18.15 -14.50
CA THR A 433 5.79 18.93 -13.77
C THR A 433 5.09 20.10 -13.10
N ILE A 434 5.21 20.19 -11.79
CA ILE A 434 4.49 21.15 -10.94
C ILE A 434 5.50 22.12 -10.34
N ALA A 435 5.42 23.37 -10.75
CA ALA A 435 6.33 24.42 -10.30
C ALA A 435 5.82 25.06 -8.98
N PHE A 436 6.72 25.12 -8.00
CA PHE A 436 6.49 25.78 -6.71
C PHE A 436 7.13 27.16 -6.69
N ALA A 437 6.34 28.16 -6.39
CA ALA A 437 6.80 29.55 -6.30
C ALA A 437 7.58 29.82 -5.00
N GLY A 438 8.45 30.85 -5.04
CA GLY A 438 9.09 31.39 -3.84
C GLY A 438 8.05 31.95 -2.87
N LEU A 439 8.34 31.88 -1.56
CA LEU A 439 7.44 32.40 -0.53
C LEU A 439 7.58 33.92 -0.40
N THR A 440 6.44 34.64 -0.35
CA THR A 440 6.41 36.06 0.00
C THR A 440 6.46 36.24 1.52
N PRO A 441 6.90 37.40 2.05
CA PRO A 441 6.90 37.68 3.50
C PRO A 441 5.54 37.45 4.17
N GLU A 442 4.45 37.80 3.48
CA GLU A 442 3.09 37.60 3.99
C GLU A 442 2.76 36.11 4.17
N ILE A 443 3.18 35.26 3.19
CA ILE A 443 2.99 33.82 3.25
C ILE A 443 3.84 33.23 4.39
N VAL A 444 5.09 33.68 4.55
CA VAL A 444 5.94 33.24 5.66
C VAL A 444 5.29 33.56 7.01
N GLY A 445 4.66 34.73 7.14
CA GLY A 445 3.88 35.08 8.34
C GLY A 445 2.74 34.09 8.62
N ARG A 446 2.01 33.63 7.60
CA ARG A 446 0.97 32.60 7.75
C ARG A 446 1.56 31.23 8.13
N VAL A 447 2.75 30.91 7.63
CA VAL A 447 3.46 29.70 8.04
C VAL A 447 3.87 29.76 9.51
N VAL A 448 4.32 30.94 10.01
CA VAL A 448 4.58 31.16 11.45
C VAL A 448 3.33 30.86 12.28
N GLU A 449 2.19 31.44 11.91
CA GLU A 449 0.92 31.17 12.59
C GLU A 449 0.58 29.68 12.65
N LYS A 450 0.72 28.98 11.52
CA LYS A 450 0.51 27.52 11.48
C LYS A 450 1.39 26.77 12.47
N PHE A 451 2.68 27.09 12.56
CA PHE A 451 3.58 26.46 13.51
C PHE A 451 3.21 26.74 14.96
N VAL A 452 2.75 27.96 15.26
CA VAL A 452 2.29 28.32 16.61
C VAL A 452 0.98 27.61 16.96
N MET A 453 0.02 27.54 16.03
CA MET A 453 -1.21 26.75 16.22
C MET A 453 -0.93 25.26 16.43
N GLN A 454 0.04 24.69 15.70
CA GLN A 454 0.47 23.30 15.92
C GLN A 454 1.11 23.11 17.30
N LEU A 455 1.87 24.09 17.78
CA LEU A 455 2.44 24.07 19.13
C LEU A 455 1.33 24.18 20.19
N GLU A 456 0.36 25.06 19.99
CA GLU A 456 -0.79 25.20 20.87
C GLU A 456 -1.60 23.91 20.96
N ALA A 457 -1.84 23.23 19.82
CA ALA A 457 -2.49 21.93 19.79
C ALA A 457 -1.71 20.85 20.56
N GLN A 458 -0.36 20.88 20.57
CA GLN A 458 0.46 20.00 21.38
C GLN A 458 0.36 20.28 22.87
N LEU A 459 0.02 21.53 23.26
CA LEU A 459 -0.11 21.96 24.64
C LEU A 459 -1.56 21.95 25.15
N ALA A 460 -2.51 21.53 24.31
CA ALA A 460 -3.94 21.48 24.65
C ALA A 460 -4.19 20.60 25.90
N ASP A 461 -3.51 19.46 26.03
CA ASP A 461 -3.61 18.55 27.19
C ASP A 461 -3.12 19.22 28.50
N ARG A 462 -2.33 20.29 28.40
CA ARG A 462 -1.83 21.08 29.52
C ARG A 462 -2.63 22.36 29.77
N ASN A 463 -3.71 22.59 29.00
CA ASN A 463 -4.54 23.78 29.05
C ASN A 463 -3.73 25.09 28.88
N VAL A 464 -2.82 25.10 27.89
CA VAL A 464 -2.01 26.27 27.57
C VAL A 464 -2.38 26.78 26.18
N THR A 465 -2.72 28.08 26.11
CA THR A 465 -3.00 28.79 24.84
C THR A 465 -1.86 29.76 24.53
N ILE A 466 -1.59 30.01 23.25
CA ILE A 466 -0.52 30.89 22.79
C ILE A 466 -1.06 31.92 21.84
N GLU A 467 -0.95 33.19 22.21
CA GLU A 467 -1.25 34.33 21.35
C GLU A 467 0.03 34.98 20.82
N LEU A 468 0.08 35.27 19.54
CA LEU A 468 1.22 35.91 18.89
C LEU A 468 0.83 37.36 18.49
N SER A 469 1.60 38.36 18.94
CA SER A 469 1.43 39.72 18.46
C SER A 469 1.93 39.88 17.02
N SER A 470 1.39 40.83 16.25
CA SER A 470 1.82 41.09 14.87
C SER A 470 3.31 41.37 14.76
N ALA A 471 3.88 42.15 15.69
CA ALA A 471 5.32 42.43 15.73
C ALA A 471 6.17 41.18 15.99
N ALA A 472 5.74 40.27 16.87
CA ALA A 472 6.42 39.03 17.13
C ALA A 472 6.35 38.07 15.90
N LYS A 473 5.22 38.04 15.20
CA LYS A 473 5.04 37.30 13.96
C LYS A 473 6.00 37.78 12.86
N GLU A 474 6.07 39.10 12.64
CA GLU A 474 6.98 39.70 11.66
C GLU A 474 8.45 39.38 11.98
N TRP A 475 8.84 39.52 13.25
CA TRP A 475 10.19 39.22 13.71
C TRP A 475 10.57 37.76 13.50
N LEU A 476 9.64 36.83 13.76
CA LEU A 476 9.84 35.40 13.50
C LEU A 476 9.92 35.09 12.02
N ALA A 477 9.09 35.76 11.20
CA ALA A 477 9.07 35.61 9.76
C ALA A 477 10.40 36.06 9.11
N GLU A 478 10.92 37.22 9.52
CA GLU A 478 12.20 37.74 9.04
C GLU A 478 13.37 36.83 9.35
N ARG A 479 13.45 36.29 10.57
CA ARG A 479 14.54 35.41 11.00
C ARG A 479 14.37 33.97 10.54
N GLY A 480 13.15 33.56 10.32
CA GLY A 480 12.80 32.22 9.87
C GLY A 480 12.83 32.04 8.36
N TYR A 481 13.00 33.11 7.59
CA TYR A 481 13.09 33.07 6.14
C TYR A 481 14.51 33.38 5.66
N ASP A 482 15.00 32.55 4.78
CA ASP A 482 16.27 32.70 4.08
C ASP A 482 16.04 32.61 2.57
N LYS A 483 16.71 33.48 1.78
CA LYS A 483 16.52 33.50 0.32
C LYS A 483 16.95 32.20 -0.38
N LEU A 484 17.91 31.46 0.20
CA LEU A 484 18.42 30.21 -0.35
C LEU A 484 17.67 28.97 0.21
N TYR A 485 17.30 29.04 1.49
CA TYR A 485 16.70 27.92 2.23
C TYR A 485 15.20 28.05 2.46
N GLY A 486 14.58 29.14 1.99
CA GLY A 486 13.15 29.41 2.16
C GLY A 486 12.72 29.47 3.63
N ALA A 487 11.61 28.88 3.97
CA ALA A 487 11.11 28.78 5.36
C ALA A 487 11.71 27.62 6.18
N ARG A 488 12.74 26.91 5.68
CA ARG A 488 13.36 25.78 6.38
C ARG A 488 13.94 26.16 7.75
N PRO A 489 14.55 27.36 7.95
CA PRO A 489 15.05 27.78 9.25
C PRO A 489 13.95 28.08 10.28
N LEU A 490 12.72 28.31 9.86
CA LEU A 490 11.62 28.75 10.72
C LEU A 490 11.33 27.79 11.88
N ALA A 491 11.35 26.50 11.62
CA ALA A 491 11.13 25.47 12.65
C ALA A 491 12.19 25.58 13.77
N ARG A 492 13.45 25.85 13.40
CA ARG A 492 14.55 26.05 14.35
C ARG A 492 14.41 27.35 15.14
N VAL A 493 14.03 28.43 14.46
CA VAL A 493 13.77 29.74 15.10
C VAL A 493 12.66 29.62 16.14
N ILE A 494 11.55 28.95 15.80
CA ILE A 494 10.46 28.68 16.74
C ILE A 494 10.92 27.78 17.91
N GLN A 495 11.74 26.78 17.63
CA GLN A 495 12.29 25.92 18.68
C GLN A 495 13.16 26.69 19.67
N GLU A 496 14.05 27.55 19.16
CA GLU A 496 15.00 28.31 20.00
C GLU A 496 14.32 29.44 20.76
N HIS A 497 13.41 30.16 20.12
CA HIS A 497 12.87 31.39 20.65
C HIS A 497 11.48 31.27 21.28
N ILE A 498 10.73 30.20 21.01
CA ILE A 498 9.42 29.96 21.62
C ILE A 498 9.44 28.69 22.47
N LYS A 499 9.78 27.52 21.87
CA LYS A 499 9.65 26.25 22.59
C LYS A 499 10.56 26.13 23.79
N LYS A 500 11.83 26.59 23.68
CA LYS A 500 12.77 26.52 24.81
C LYS A 500 12.35 27.37 26.01
N PRO A 501 12.00 28.67 25.86
CA PRO A 501 11.50 29.48 26.99
C PRO A 501 10.21 28.91 27.59
N LEU A 502 9.28 28.43 26.75
CA LEU A 502 8.03 27.85 27.24
C LEU A 502 8.26 26.53 27.99
N ALA A 503 9.25 25.74 27.62
CA ALA A 503 9.52 24.47 28.29
C ALA A 503 9.90 24.65 29.76
N GLU A 504 10.68 25.67 30.10
CA GLU A 504 11.02 26.00 31.48
C GLU A 504 9.78 26.45 32.29
N GLU A 505 8.95 27.29 31.70
CA GLU A 505 7.71 27.75 32.32
C GLU A 505 6.68 26.61 32.51
N LEU A 506 6.62 25.67 31.58
CA LEU A 506 5.74 24.50 31.63
C LEU A 506 6.19 23.46 32.65
N LEU A 507 7.50 23.37 32.94
CA LEU A 507 8.06 22.38 33.85
C LEU A 507 8.21 22.93 35.28
N PHE A 508 8.64 24.17 35.41
CA PHE A 508 9.06 24.74 36.69
C PHE A 508 8.48 26.11 36.99
N GLY A 509 7.84 26.73 36.00
CA GLY A 509 7.34 28.11 36.10
C GLY A 509 5.81 28.24 36.26
N LYS A 510 5.27 29.31 35.72
CA LYS A 510 3.87 29.72 35.90
C LYS A 510 2.87 28.89 35.13
N LEU A 511 3.32 28.10 34.12
CA LEU A 511 2.44 27.31 33.26
C LEU A 511 2.26 25.84 33.71
N VAL A 512 2.78 25.49 34.88
CA VAL A 512 2.65 24.13 35.45
C VAL A 512 1.17 23.70 35.60
N LYS A 513 0.27 24.66 35.87
CA LYS A 513 -1.18 24.42 36.02
C LYS A 513 -2.01 24.86 34.80
N GLY A 514 -1.34 25.19 33.70
CA GLY A 514 -1.96 25.77 32.52
C GLY A 514 -2.02 27.31 32.58
N GLY A 515 -2.50 27.92 31.52
CA GLY A 515 -2.61 29.37 31.40
C GLY A 515 -2.59 29.88 29.96
N SER A 516 -2.49 31.18 29.77
CA SER A 516 -2.29 31.79 28.47
C SER A 516 -0.96 32.50 28.36
N VAL A 517 -0.33 32.40 27.21
CA VAL A 517 0.97 33.03 26.90
C VAL A 517 0.78 33.96 25.74
N LYS A 518 1.08 35.24 25.97
CA LYS A 518 1.10 36.23 24.91
C LYS A 518 2.55 36.56 24.55
N VAL A 519 2.93 36.24 23.32
CA VAL A 519 4.28 36.51 22.81
C VAL A 519 4.27 37.90 22.17
N THR A 520 5.05 38.80 22.75
CA THR A 520 5.17 40.21 22.33
C THR A 520 6.61 40.56 21.97
N MET A 521 6.84 41.78 21.52
CA MET A 521 8.18 42.31 21.25
C MET A 521 8.55 43.39 22.27
N LYS A 522 9.71 43.24 22.93
CA LYS A 522 10.29 44.22 23.82
C LYS A 522 11.79 44.31 23.55
N ASP A 523 12.29 45.54 23.38
CA ASP A 523 13.72 45.81 23.15
C ASP A 523 14.36 44.97 22.02
N GLY A 524 13.61 44.67 20.94
CA GLY A 524 14.08 43.90 19.80
C GLY A 524 14.18 42.37 20.04
N LYS A 525 13.63 41.89 21.18
CA LYS A 525 13.56 40.45 21.52
C LYS A 525 12.11 40.05 21.80
N LEU A 526 11.85 38.75 21.71
CA LEU A 526 10.55 38.22 22.13
C LEU A 526 10.43 38.26 23.64
N ASP A 527 9.30 38.74 24.11
CA ASP A 527 8.91 38.79 25.52
C ASP A 527 7.63 37.98 25.74
N PHE A 528 7.52 37.30 26.89
CA PHE A 528 6.45 36.39 27.22
C PHE A 528 5.62 36.91 28.38
N GLU A 529 4.43 37.40 28.10
CA GLU A 529 3.43 37.74 29.09
C GLU A 529 2.62 36.50 29.45
N ILE A 530 2.86 35.94 30.64
CA ILE A 530 2.23 34.72 31.10
C ILE A 530 1.11 35.02 32.07
N ILE A 531 -0.09 34.55 31.79
CA ILE A 531 -1.27 34.65 32.64
C ILE A 531 -1.60 33.23 33.12
N GLU A 532 -1.43 32.98 34.42
CA GLU A 532 -1.73 31.69 35.05
C GLU A 532 -3.22 31.37 34.98
N ALA A 533 -3.58 30.10 34.79
CA ALA A 533 -4.97 29.69 34.87
C ALA A 533 -5.50 29.91 36.30
N GLN A 534 -6.50 30.77 36.45
CA GLN A 534 -7.24 30.84 37.71
C GLN A 534 -8.10 29.57 37.82
N LEU A 535 -7.69 28.66 38.70
CA LEU A 535 -8.56 27.56 39.09
C LEU A 535 -9.83 28.17 39.68
N PRO A 536 -11.05 27.75 39.24
CA PRO A 536 -12.25 28.13 39.91
C PRO A 536 -12.12 27.73 41.38
N ALA A 537 -12.28 28.71 42.28
CA ALA A 537 -12.25 28.44 43.72
C ALA A 537 -13.30 27.37 44.02
N LEU A 538 -12.83 26.25 44.62
CA LEU A 538 -13.75 25.26 45.16
C LEU A 538 -14.75 26.00 46.08
N PRO A 539 -16.06 25.79 45.96
CA PRO A 539 -16.99 26.33 46.91
C PRO A 539 -16.57 25.88 48.31
N LYS A 540 -16.39 26.88 49.20
CA LYS A 540 -16.13 26.59 50.61
C LYS A 540 -17.27 25.70 51.11
N PRO A 541 -16.98 24.63 51.85
CA PRO A 541 -18.05 23.90 52.51
C PRO A 541 -18.77 24.87 53.43
N ASP A 542 -20.07 24.96 53.25
CA ASP A 542 -20.95 25.75 54.11
C ASP A 542 -20.76 25.26 55.57
N GLU A 543 -20.12 26.10 56.39
CA GLU A 543 -20.13 26.04 57.83
C GLU A 543 -21.49 26.60 58.28
N ASP A 544 -22.54 25.82 58.13
CA ASP A 544 -23.78 26.00 58.90
C ASP A 544 -24.71 24.81 58.62
N GLY A 545 -24.83 23.90 59.56
CA GLY A 545 -25.74 22.76 59.45
C GLY A 545 -25.48 21.73 60.54
N ASP A 546 -25.47 22.18 61.79
CA ASP A 546 -25.80 21.31 62.94
C ASP A 546 -27.23 20.75 62.74
N GLY A 547 -27.32 19.47 62.41
CA GLY A 547 -28.55 18.74 62.23
C GLY A 547 -28.31 17.27 62.42
N GLY A 548 -28.39 16.84 63.69
CA GLY A 548 -28.30 15.43 64.07
C GLY A 548 -29.17 14.54 63.21
N LEU A 549 -28.60 13.50 62.71
CA LEU A 549 -29.30 12.31 62.21
C LEU A 549 -28.78 11.08 62.91
N ASP A 550 -29.73 10.44 63.53
CA ASP A 550 -29.61 9.23 64.33
C ASP A 550 -28.85 8.11 63.63
N ARG A 551 -27.96 7.50 64.40
CA ARG A 551 -27.42 6.17 64.14
C ARG A 551 -28.52 5.13 64.46
N GLU A 552 -29.18 4.66 63.44
CA GLU A 552 -29.83 3.35 63.46
C GLU A 552 -30.26 3.02 62.02
N GLU A 553 -29.97 1.78 61.59
CA GLU A 553 -30.28 1.15 60.29
C GLU A 553 -29.15 1.09 59.26
N ILE A 554 -28.12 0.29 59.58
CA ILE A 554 -27.40 -0.56 58.59
C ILE A 554 -27.18 -1.92 59.25
N GLU A 555 -28.25 -2.73 59.23
CA GLU A 555 -28.22 -4.20 59.28
C GLU A 555 -29.51 -4.70 58.61
N ALA A 556 -29.40 -5.01 57.30
CA ALA A 556 -30.17 -6.05 56.62
C ALA A 556 -29.59 -6.24 55.20
#